data_252bec749ce24411dea429b9891d44ca
#
_entry.id   252bec749ce24411dea429b9891d44ca
#
_cell.length_a   1.000
_cell.length_b   1.000
_cell.length_c   1.000
_cell.angle_alpha   90.00
_cell.angle_beta   90.00
_cell.angle_gamma   90.00
#
_symmetry.space_group_name_H-M   'P 1'
#
loop_
_entity.id
_entity.type
_entity.pdbx_description
1 polymer ?
#
loop_
_entity_poly.entity_id
_entity_poly.type
_entity_poly.pdbx_seq_one_letter_code
_entity_poly.pdbx_strand_id
1 'polypeptide(L)'
;MSPSAPEPSGFVPKMIATDIDGTMLRSDGSLSPRVRQALHDASEAGIHVVPATGRPEMVATDVIADLGLGGHWVFANGAMTRNLSTDELIRGFWMSPVVAQGLVVEMRVAFPGARFAIELENGMAYEPGFEQIVPVRPAIDPVADILDGMVAPDGSTPRVQKVLVFDPDRTVDELYRAVAETIGDHGVPSYSGLRFIEVAASLVTKSLALDALCADLGIDADDVAAFGDNHNDVTMLGWAGQGYAMANATDDAKDAANQIINNNNVDGLAIKIEQFLARL
;
A
#
# COMPACT_ATOMS: atom_id res chain seq x y z
N MET A 1 -11.05 10.83 -19.51
CA MET A 1 -9.58 10.77 -19.33
C MET A 1 -8.96 10.49 -20.69
N SER A 2 -7.88 11.17 -21.07
CA SER A 2 -7.15 10.85 -22.31
C SER A 2 -6.56 9.44 -22.18
N PRO A 3 -6.54 8.64 -23.27
CA PRO A 3 -5.88 7.35 -23.22
C PRO A 3 -4.42 7.55 -22.81
N SER A 4 -3.97 6.77 -21.86
CA SER A 4 -2.59 6.79 -21.37
C SER A 4 -1.63 6.58 -22.53
N ALA A 5 -0.50 7.31 -22.53
CA ALA A 5 0.48 7.23 -23.61
C ALA A 5 1.02 5.79 -23.73
N PRO A 6 1.23 5.28 -24.95
CA PRO A 6 1.83 3.96 -25.15
C PRO A 6 3.27 3.95 -24.60
N GLU A 7 3.71 2.78 -24.15
CA GLU A 7 5.08 2.57 -23.67
C GLU A 7 6.11 3.05 -24.74
N PRO A 8 7.06 3.91 -24.37
CA PRO A 8 8.10 4.36 -25.30
C PRO A 8 8.93 3.19 -25.84
N SER A 9 9.30 3.25 -27.10
CA SER A 9 10.16 2.21 -27.69
C SER A 9 11.48 2.13 -26.93
N GLY A 10 11.79 0.93 -26.42
CA GLY A 10 13.05 0.70 -25.69
C GLY A 10 13.00 1.17 -24.22
N PHE A 11 11.84 1.47 -23.65
CA PHE A 11 11.72 1.85 -22.24
C PHE A 11 12.33 0.80 -21.31
N VAL A 12 13.28 1.23 -20.49
CA VAL A 12 13.87 0.47 -19.38
C VAL A 12 13.79 1.37 -18.15
N PRO A 13 13.07 0.95 -17.09
CA PRO A 13 12.90 1.80 -15.92
C PRO A 13 14.18 1.88 -15.08
N LYS A 14 14.38 3.00 -14.37
CA LYS A 14 15.36 3.11 -13.29
C LYS A 14 14.82 2.61 -11.96
N MET A 15 13.48 2.62 -11.81
CA MET A 15 12.80 2.09 -10.63
C MET A 15 11.61 1.23 -11.05
N ILE A 16 11.46 0.10 -10.38
CA ILE A 16 10.26 -0.74 -10.38
C ILE A 16 9.57 -0.58 -9.04
N ALA A 17 8.41 0.05 -9.02
CA ALA A 17 7.53 0.13 -7.87
C ALA A 17 6.43 -0.94 -8.02
N THR A 18 6.30 -1.86 -7.08
CA THR A 18 5.33 -2.96 -7.18
C THR A 18 4.50 -3.11 -5.92
N ASP A 19 3.16 -3.20 -6.09
CA ASP A 19 2.34 -3.71 -5.01
C ASP A 19 2.65 -5.18 -4.71
N ILE A 20 2.20 -5.64 -3.55
CA ILE A 20 2.44 -7.01 -3.05
C ILE A 20 1.23 -7.90 -3.32
N ASP A 21 0.09 -7.57 -2.73
CA ASP A 21 -1.09 -8.44 -2.70
C ASP A 21 -1.89 -8.36 -4.00
N GLY A 22 -1.99 -9.47 -4.73
CA GLY A 22 -2.67 -9.48 -6.04
C GLY A 22 -1.79 -9.01 -7.20
N THR A 23 -0.57 -8.53 -6.93
CA THR A 23 0.41 -8.08 -7.92
C THR A 23 1.66 -8.97 -7.90
N MET A 24 2.49 -8.87 -6.87
CA MET A 24 3.70 -9.67 -6.69
C MET A 24 3.38 -11.08 -6.20
N LEU A 25 2.42 -11.19 -5.26
CA LEU A 25 1.95 -12.47 -4.75
C LEU A 25 0.80 -13.02 -5.58
N ARG A 26 0.75 -14.35 -5.69
CA ARG A 26 -0.39 -15.09 -6.24
C ARG A 26 -1.61 -14.98 -5.31
N SER A 27 -2.78 -15.36 -5.80
CA SER A 27 -4.03 -15.32 -5.04
C SER A 27 -4.04 -16.27 -3.82
N ASP A 28 -3.13 -17.24 -3.74
CA ASP A 28 -2.91 -18.11 -2.59
C ASP A 28 -1.91 -17.53 -1.56
N GLY A 29 -1.42 -16.31 -1.80
CA GLY A 29 -0.44 -15.63 -0.97
C GLY A 29 1.02 -16.05 -1.23
N SER A 30 1.30 -16.95 -2.16
CA SER A 30 2.66 -17.41 -2.46
C SER A 30 3.41 -16.46 -3.39
N LEU A 31 4.71 -16.32 -3.16
CA LEU A 31 5.64 -15.67 -4.10
C LEU A 31 6.19 -16.70 -5.08
N SER A 32 5.94 -16.51 -6.37
CA SER A 32 6.47 -17.45 -7.37
C SER A 32 7.99 -17.35 -7.50
N PRO A 33 8.69 -18.48 -7.72
CA PRO A 33 10.13 -18.46 -7.95
C PRO A 33 10.54 -17.57 -9.14
N ARG A 34 9.69 -17.49 -10.18
CA ARG A 34 9.95 -16.65 -11.37
C ARG A 34 9.85 -15.17 -11.04
N VAL A 35 8.83 -14.75 -10.28
CA VAL A 35 8.67 -13.35 -9.84
C VAL A 35 9.84 -12.97 -8.95
N ARG A 36 10.20 -13.82 -7.98
CA ARG A 36 11.38 -13.58 -7.12
C ARG A 36 12.64 -13.39 -7.96
N GLN A 37 12.92 -14.29 -8.90
CA GLN A 37 14.11 -14.23 -9.74
C GLN A 37 14.13 -12.96 -10.60
N ALA A 38 13.02 -12.61 -11.25
CA ALA A 38 12.95 -11.42 -12.09
C ALA A 38 13.21 -10.12 -11.30
N LEU A 39 12.72 -10.02 -10.05
CA LEU A 39 12.98 -8.88 -9.18
C LEU A 39 14.46 -8.82 -8.74
N HIS A 40 15.07 -9.98 -8.45
CA HIS A 40 16.52 -10.06 -8.17
C HIS A 40 17.35 -9.65 -9.38
N ASP A 41 17.05 -10.19 -10.56
CA ASP A 41 17.76 -9.87 -11.80
C ASP A 41 17.66 -8.36 -12.13
N ALA A 42 16.49 -7.75 -11.90
CA ALA A 42 16.30 -6.31 -12.05
C ALA A 42 17.18 -5.52 -11.07
N SER A 43 17.23 -5.95 -9.81
CA SER A 43 18.08 -5.33 -8.79
C SER A 43 19.58 -5.46 -9.13
N GLU A 44 20.02 -6.64 -9.59
CA GLU A 44 21.40 -6.88 -10.04
C GLU A 44 21.77 -6.06 -11.28
N ALA A 45 20.78 -5.78 -12.15
CA ALA A 45 20.95 -4.88 -13.30
C ALA A 45 21.00 -3.40 -12.94
N GLY A 46 20.89 -3.05 -11.64
CA GLY A 46 20.95 -1.68 -11.14
C GLY A 46 19.61 -0.94 -11.15
N ILE A 47 18.50 -1.63 -11.37
CA ILE A 47 17.16 -1.07 -11.28
C ILE A 47 16.73 -1.07 -9.79
N HIS A 48 16.27 0.06 -9.28
CA HIS A 48 15.73 0.13 -7.92
C HIS A 48 14.40 -0.64 -7.83
N VAL A 49 14.37 -1.74 -7.08
CA VAL A 49 13.13 -2.48 -6.81
C VAL A 49 12.55 -2.01 -5.49
N VAL A 50 11.35 -1.43 -5.55
CA VAL A 50 10.66 -0.82 -4.39
C VAL A 50 9.27 -1.42 -4.23
N PRO A 51 9.10 -2.43 -3.35
CA PRO A 51 7.77 -2.88 -2.96
C PRO A 51 7.01 -1.76 -2.23
N ALA A 52 5.74 -1.53 -2.63
CA ALA A 52 4.88 -0.49 -2.09
C ALA A 52 3.53 -1.11 -1.70
N THR A 53 3.29 -1.29 -0.41
CA THR A 53 2.18 -2.10 0.11
C THR A 53 1.26 -1.33 1.06
N GLY A 54 0.00 -1.75 1.12
CA GLY A 54 -0.94 -1.36 2.19
C GLY A 54 -0.60 -1.99 3.55
N ARG A 55 0.17 -3.08 3.57
CA ARG A 55 0.55 -3.74 4.82
C ARG A 55 1.47 -2.85 5.66
N PRO A 56 1.27 -2.79 7.00
CA PRO A 56 2.31 -2.28 7.89
C PRO A 56 3.52 -3.23 7.88
N GLU A 57 4.71 -2.72 8.17
CA GLU A 57 5.97 -3.49 8.13
C GLU A 57 5.88 -4.80 8.93
N MET A 58 5.31 -4.74 10.14
CA MET A 58 5.15 -5.89 11.02
C MET A 58 4.30 -7.03 10.43
N VAL A 59 3.45 -6.73 9.45
CA VAL A 59 2.61 -7.72 8.74
C VAL A 59 3.26 -8.20 7.45
N ALA A 60 4.23 -7.46 6.92
CA ALA A 60 4.94 -7.79 5.69
C ALA A 60 6.18 -8.69 5.90
N THR A 61 6.53 -9.05 7.14
CA THR A 61 7.77 -9.75 7.49
C THR A 61 8.00 -11.05 6.72
N ASP A 62 6.94 -11.84 6.49
CA ASP A 62 7.05 -13.11 5.77
C ASP A 62 7.37 -12.88 4.29
N VAL A 63 6.75 -11.86 3.68
CA VAL A 63 7.00 -11.48 2.27
C VAL A 63 8.39 -10.90 2.12
N ILE A 64 8.84 -10.08 3.09
CA ILE A 64 10.20 -9.52 3.12
C ILE A 64 11.22 -10.67 3.14
N ALA A 65 11.03 -11.65 4.03
CA ALA A 65 11.89 -12.82 4.14
C ALA A 65 11.88 -13.68 2.87
N ASP A 66 10.70 -13.91 2.30
CA ASP A 66 10.53 -14.72 1.08
C ASP A 66 11.15 -14.05 -0.15
N LEU A 67 10.98 -12.74 -0.30
CA LEU A 67 11.58 -11.99 -1.39
C LEU A 67 13.11 -11.93 -1.25
N GLY A 68 13.61 -11.71 -0.03
CA GLY A 68 15.04 -11.68 0.25
C GLY A 68 15.77 -10.48 -0.39
N LEU A 69 15.04 -9.45 -0.82
CA LEU A 69 15.61 -8.20 -1.30
C LEU A 69 15.62 -7.16 -0.18
N GLY A 70 16.77 -6.54 0.01
CA GLY A 70 16.91 -5.34 0.83
C GLY A 70 16.44 -4.09 0.09
N GLY A 71 17.04 -2.94 0.44
CA GLY A 71 16.73 -1.65 -0.19
C GLY A 71 15.45 -1.01 0.34
N HIS A 72 14.85 -0.14 -0.47
CA HIS A 72 13.74 0.70 -0.05
C HIS A 72 12.40 -0.03 -0.18
N TRP A 73 11.57 0.11 0.84
CA TRP A 73 10.20 -0.39 0.88
C TRP A 73 9.27 0.72 1.34
N VAL A 74 8.08 0.75 0.75
CA VAL A 74 6.99 1.67 1.13
C VAL A 74 5.88 0.86 1.79
N PHE A 75 5.57 1.17 3.04
CA PHE A 75 4.58 0.48 3.87
C PHE A 75 3.36 1.36 4.15
N ALA A 76 2.27 0.72 4.58
CA ALA A 76 1.05 1.36 5.05
C ALA A 76 0.51 2.41 4.07
N ASN A 77 0.43 2.06 2.78
CA ASN A 77 -0.03 2.95 1.69
C ASN A 77 0.77 4.25 1.54
N GLY A 78 2.06 4.24 1.92
CA GLY A 78 2.91 5.43 1.83
C GLY A 78 3.19 6.12 3.16
N ALA A 79 2.57 5.68 4.26
CA ALA A 79 2.80 6.28 5.57
C ALA A 79 4.25 6.11 6.05
N MET A 80 4.95 5.06 5.60
CA MET A 80 6.33 4.81 6.00
C MET A 80 7.18 4.32 4.83
N THR A 81 8.37 4.89 4.68
CA THR A 81 9.43 4.41 3.79
C THR A 81 10.64 4.02 4.62
N ARG A 82 11.11 2.78 4.47
CA ARG A 82 12.28 2.24 5.19
C ARG A 82 13.26 1.63 4.21
N ASN A 83 14.55 1.73 4.51
CA ASN A 83 15.59 0.96 3.84
C ASN A 83 15.92 -0.27 4.68
N LEU A 84 15.51 -1.45 4.21
CA LEU A 84 15.70 -2.71 4.93
C LEU A 84 17.16 -3.20 4.93
N SER A 85 18.02 -2.71 4.03
CA SER A 85 19.44 -3.04 4.05
C SER A 85 20.20 -2.34 5.17
N THR A 86 19.77 -1.14 5.58
CA THR A 86 20.38 -0.32 6.62
C THR A 86 19.55 -0.24 7.89
N ASP A 87 18.33 -0.80 7.87
CA ASP A 87 17.31 -0.67 8.92
C ASP A 87 16.94 0.79 9.24
N GLU A 88 17.03 1.66 8.24
CA GLU A 88 16.83 3.11 8.39
C GLU A 88 15.41 3.52 8.01
N LEU A 89 14.74 4.26 8.90
CA LEU A 89 13.52 4.98 8.58
C LEU A 89 13.87 6.18 7.70
N ILE A 90 13.60 6.07 6.38
CA ILE A 90 13.88 7.14 5.42
C ILE A 90 12.86 8.27 5.57
N ARG A 91 11.55 7.91 5.70
CA ARG A 91 10.47 8.89 5.80
C ARG A 91 9.24 8.29 6.48
N GLY A 92 8.54 9.14 7.26
CA GLY A 92 7.26 8.81 7.85
C GLY A 92 6.27 9.95 7.67
N PHE A 93 5.08 9.65 7.18
CA PHE A 93 3.94 10.54 7.04
C PHE A 93 2.85 10.12 8.02
N TRP A 94 2.99 10.56 9.27
CA TRP A 94 2.12 10.12 10.36
C TRP A 94 0.86 10.99 10.45
N MET A 95 -0.26 10.36 10.67
CA MET A 95 -1.47 11.07 11.09
C MET A 95 -1.29 11.56 12.53
N SER A 96 -1.63 12.83 12.77
CA SER A 96 -1.69 13.33 14.15
C SER A 96 -2.74 12.54 14.96
N PRO A 97 -2.45 12.10 16.20
CA PRO A 97 -3.45 11.44 17.05
C PRO A 97 -4.74 12.26 17.23
N VAL A 98 -4.64 13.57 17.27
CA VAL A 98 -5.82 14.45 17.35
C VAL A 98 -6.69 14.34 16.10
N VAL A 99 -6.07 14.27 14.91
CA VAL A 99 -6.78 14.06 13.63
C VAL A 99 -7.40 12.67 13.62
N ALA A 100 -6.64 11.63 13.98
CA ALA A 100 -7.14 10.27 14.05
C ALA A 100 -8.35 10.14 14.99
N GLN A 101 -8.29 10.76 16.17
CA GLN A 101 -9.41 10.82 17.11
C GLN A 101 -10.63 11.52 16.50
N GLY A 102 -10.43 12.68 15.85
CA GLY A 102 -11.50 13.40 15.18
C GLY A 102 -12.20 12.53 14.13
N LEU A 103 -11.42 11.88 13.26
CA LEU A 103 -11.94 10.97 12.22
C LEU A 103 -12.75 9.82 12.82
N VAL A 104 -12.27 9.18 13.89
CA VAL A 104 -13.00 8.10 14.56
C VAL A 104 -14.31 8.59 15.12
N VAL A 105 -14.32 9.76 15.77
CA VAL A 105 -15.55 10.35 16.36
C VAL A 105 -16.56 10.66 15.26
N GLU A 106 -16.15 11.30 14.17
CA GLU A 106 -17.02 11.62 13.03
C GLU A 106 -17.61 10.35 12.38
N MET A 107 -16.76 9.36 12.13
CA MET A 107 -17.20 8.09 11.54
C MET A 107 -18.12 7.29 12.48
N ARG A 108 -17.95 7.36 13.82
CA ARG A 108 -18.88 6.74 14.78
C ARG A 108 -20.27 7.36 14.74
N VAL A 109 -20.35 8.66 14.52
CA VAL A 109 -21.64 9.34 14.36
C VAL A 109 -22.33 8.91 13.08
N ALA A 110 -21.57 8.81 11.97
CA ALA A 110 -22.10 8.40 10.68
C ALA A 110 -22.39 6.89 10.59
N PHE A 111 -21.62 6.08 11.31
CA PHE A 111 -21.67 4.60 11.27
C PHE A 111 -21.68 4.00 12.68
N PRO A 112 -22.82 4.05 13.42
CA PRO A 112 -22.87 3.60 14.83
C PRO A 112 -22.54 2.11 15.03
N GLY A 113 -22.67 1.29 13.97
CA GLY A 113 -22.33 -0.14 13.97
C GLY A 113 -20.87 -0.46 13.63
N ALA A 114 -20.10 0.56 13.19
CA ALA A 114 -18.73 0.34 12.75
C ALA A 114 -17.80 -0.09 13.91
N ARG A 115 -16.71 -0.78 13.52
CA ARG A 115 -15.60 -1.15 14.39
C ARG A 115 -14.33 -0.52 13.84
N PHE A 116 -13.44 -0.14 14.72
CA PHE A 116 -12.23 0.58 14.37
C PHE A 116 -10.98 -0.19 14.79
N ALA A 117 -9.92 0.01 14.03
CA ALA A 117 -8.57 -0.31 14.42
C ALA A 117 -7.64 0.84 14.04
N ILE A 118 -6.48 0.90 14.67
CA ILE A 118 -5.43 1.89 14.38
C ILE A 118 -4.14 1.15 14.16
N GLU A 119 -3.51 1.39 13.01
CA GLU A 119 -2.15 0.98 12.76
C GLU A 119 -1.18 2.04 13.27
N LEU A 120 -0.27 1.61 14.12
CA LEU A 120 0.83 2.40 14.67
C LEU A 120 2.15 1.96 14.03
N GLU A 121 3.21 2.75 14.16
CA GLU A 121 4.54 2.39 13.67
C GLU A 121 4.99 1.01 14.20
N ASN A 122 4.73 0.72 15.47
CA ASN A 122 5.23 -0.48 16.15
C ASN A 122 4.09 -1.38 16.68
N GLY A 123 2.89 -1.29 16.11
CA GLY A 123 1.79 -2.10 16.60
C GLY A 123 0.43 -1.75 15.99
N MET A 124 -0.59 -2.34 16.54
CA MET A 124 -1.98 -2.11 16.19
C MET A 124 -2.82 -2.11 17.46
N ALA A 125 -3.80 -1.23 17.54
CA ALA A 125 -4.90 -1.35 18.49
C ALA A 125 -6.19 -1.60 17.71
N TYR A 126 -7.11 -2.39 18.23
CA TYR A 126 -8.39 -2.69 17.57
C TYR A 126 -9.52 -2.90 18.56
N GLU A 127 -10.74 -2.59 18.14
CA GLU A 127 -11.96 -2.85 18.89
C GLU A 127 -12.43 -4.31 18.73
N PRO A 128 -13.12 -4.90 19.75
CA PRO A 128 -13.67 -6.24 19.67
C PRO A 128 -14.55 -6.43 18.43
N GLY A 129 -14.33 -7.53 17.71
CA GLY A 129 -15.00 -7.85 16.44
C GLY A 129 -14.18 -7.52 15.19
N PHE A 130 -13.17 -6.67 15.29
CA PHE A 130 -12.28 -6.37 14.16
C PHE A 130 -11.39 -7.57 13.81
N GLU A 131 -11.03 -8.39 14.78
CA GLU A 131 -10.25 -9.62 14.61
C GLU A 131 -10.91 -10.67 13.68
N GLN A 132 -12.22 -10.54 13.45
CA GLN A 132 -12.95 -11.43 12.54
C GLN A 132 -12.67 -11.16 11.06
N ILE A 133 -12.06 -10.00 10.76
CA ILE A 133 -11.85 -9.53 9.39
C ILE A 133 -10.38 -9.54 9.02
N VAL A 134 -9.51 -9.25 9.98
CA VAL A 134 -8.07 -9.30 9.81
C VAL A 134 -7.53 -10.41 10.68
N PRO A 135 -6.70 -11.32 10.16
CA PRO A 135 -5.97 -12.25 11.00
C PRO A 135 -5.00 -11.45 11.88
N VAL A 136 -5.50 -11.01 13.03
CA VAL A 136 -4.70 -10.30 14.02
C VAL A 136 -3.71 -11.28 14.62
N ARG A 137 -2.43 -10.95 14.59
CA ARG A 137 -1.41 -11.79 15.23
C ARG A 137 -1.65 -11.80 16.75
N PRO A 138 -1.45 -12.94 17.44
CA PRO A 138 -1.88 -13.17 18.82
C PRO A 138 -1.22 -12.30 19.91
N ALA A 139 -0.42 -11.32 19.56
CA ALA A 139 0.30 -10.45 20.49
C ALA A 139 -0.39 -9.10 20.77
N ILE A 140 -1.61 -8.86 20.23
CA ILE A 140 -2.29 -7.58 20.35
C ILE A 140 -3.65 -7.84 21.02
N ASP A 141 -3.84 -7.29 22.20
CA ASP A 141 -5.11 -7.35 22.90
C ASP A 141 -6.09 -6.29 22.36
N PRO A 142 -7.39 -6.64 22.24
CA PRO A 142 -8.39 -5.67 21.85
C PRO A 142 -8.52 -4.59 22.94
N VAL A 143 -8.73 -3.33 22.51
CA VAL A 143 -9.06 -2.22 23.40
C VAL A 143 -10.57 -2.01 23.44
N ALA A 144 -11.11 -1.63 24.61
CA ALA A 144 -12.55 -1.41 24.77
C ALA A 144 -13.05 -0.22 23.90
N ASP A 145 -12.23 0.80 23.77
CA ASP A 145 -12.42 1.95 22.90
C ASP A 145 -11.10 2.26 22.19
N ILE A 146 -11.16 2.40 20.87
CA ILE A 146 -9.97 2.68 20.06
C ILE A 146 -9.30 4.01 20.43
N LEU A 147 -10.07 4.96 20.99
CA LEU A 147 -9.53 6.25 21.45
C LEU A 147 -8.55 6.07 22.61
N ASP A 148 -8.72 5.04 23.44
CA ASP A 148 -7.79 4.71 24.52
C ASP A 148 -6.45 4.17 23.95
N GLY A 149 -6.51 3.48 22.81
CA GLY A 149 -5.32 2.96 22.12
C GLY A 149 -4.45 4.03 21.44
N MET A 150 -4.93 5.27 21.37
CA MET A 150 -4.18 6.40 20.82
C MET A 150 -3.27 7.10 21.83
N VAL A 151 -3.12 6.56 23.01
CA VAL A 151 -2.18 7.04 24.03
C VAL A 151 -1.13 5.98 24.26
N ALA A 152 0.14 6.30 23.98
CA ALA A 152 1.21 5.38 24.26
C ALA A 152 1.36 5.17 25.79
N PRO A 153 1.63 3.92 26.25
CA PRO A 153 1.74 3.62 27.69
C PRO A 153 2.80 4.44 28.43
N ASP A 154 3.83 4.91 27.72
CA ASP A 154 4.90 5.75 28.24
C ASP A 154 4.59 7.27 28.17
N GLY A 155 3.39 7.64 27.72
CA GLY A 155 2.96 9.03 27.54
C GLY A 155 3.53 9.71 26.29
N SER A 156 4.25 8.99 25.44
CA SER A 156 4.71 9.52 24.15
C SER A 156 3.56 9.68 23.15
N THR A 157 3.76 10.53 22.15
CA THR A 157 2.79 10.69 21.08
C THR A 157 2.92 9.52 20.09
N PRO A 158 1.90 8.67 19.94
CA PRO A 158 1.97 7.55 19.03
C PRO A 158 2.03 8.03 17.57
N ARG A 159 2.79 7.32 16.75
CA ARG A 159 2.87 7.55 15.30
C ARG A 159 1.78 6.73 14.63
N VAL A 160 0.65 7.37 14.34
CA VAL A 160 -0.49 6.73 13.68
C VAL A 160 -0.22 6.64 12.18
N GLN A 161 -0.22 5.43 11.64
CA GLN A 161 -0.10 5.18 10.21
C GLN A 161 -1.44 5.30 9.51
N LYS A 162 -2.44 4.59 10.02
CA LYS A 162 -3.81 4.55 9.46
C LYS A 162 -4.84 4.33 10.54
N VAL A 163 -6.04 4.83 10.27
CA VAL A 163 -7.28 4.39 10.93
C VAL A 163 -7.96 3.39 10.00
N LEU A 164 -8.38 2.26 10.55
CA LEU A 164 -9.12 1.23 9.82
C LEU A 164 -10.57 1.25 10.30
N VAL A 165 -11.50 1.15 9.37
CA VAL A 165 -12.93 1.11 9.67
C VAL A 165 -13.63 -0.04 8.96
N PHE A 166 -14.39 -0.81 9.72
CA PHE A 166 -15.23 -1.90 9.25
C PHE A 166 -16.68 -1.70 9.71
N ASP A 167 -17.62 -1.88 8.81
CA ASP A 167 -19.05 -1.91 9.13
C ASP A 167 -19.64 -3.24 8.60
N PRO A 168 -20.15 -4.10 9.50
CA PRO A 168 -20.71 -5.41 9.09
C PRO A 168 -21.95 -5.28 8.18
N ASP A 169 -22.65 -4.15 8.26
CA ASP A 169 -23.91 -3.91 7.55
C ASP A 169 -23.73 -3.28 6.17
N ARG A 170 -22.47 -3.02 5.74
CA ARG A 170 -22.14 -2.40 4.44
C ARG A 170 -21.18 -3.25 3.62
N THR A 171 -21.33 -3.16 2.31
CA THR A 171 -20.29 -3.60 1.38
C THR A 171 -19.09 -2.65 1.44
N VAL A 172 -17.93 -3.10 0.96
CA VAL A 172 -16.70 -2.27 0.94
C VAL A 172 -16.91 -1.00 0.11
N ASP A 173 -17.58 -1.10 -1.04
CA ASP A 173 -17.83 0.05 -1.92
C ASP A 173 -18.80 1.07 -1.28
N GLU A 174 -19.83 0.59 -0.58
CA GLU A 174 -20.76 1.47 0.14
C GLU A 174 -20.06 2.16 1.30
N LEU A 175 -19.25 1.41 2.07
CA LEU A 175 -18.48 1.94 3.18
C LEU A 175 -17.43 2.95 2.69
N TYR A 176 -16.71 2.65 1.59
CA TYR A 176 -15.73 3.56 1.00
C TYR A 176 -16.33 4.92 0.65
N ARG A 177 -17.47 4.92 -0.08
CA ARG A 177 -18.14 6.17 -0.46
C ARG A 177 -18.60 6.96 0.77
N ALA A 178 -19.18 6.27 1.73
CA ALA A 178 -19.68 6.90 2.95
C ALA A 178 -18.52 7.44 3.83
N VAL A 179 -17.41 6.72 3.94
CA VAL A 179 -16.21 7.19 4.62
C VAL A 179 -15.63 8.41 3.91
N ALA A 180 -15.44 8.35 2.59
CA ALA A 180 -14.91 9.46 1.80
C ALA A 180 -15.75 10.74 1.96
N GLU A 181 -17.08 10.61 1.95
CA GLU A 181 -17.99 11.74 2.18
C GLU A 181 -17.88 12.28 3.61
N THR A 182 -17.74 11.40 4.61
CA THR A 182 -17.69 11.80 6.02
C THR A 182 -16.40 12.51 6.36
N ILE A 183 -15.24 12.00 5.92
CA ILE A 183 -13.93 12.50 6.31
C ILE A 183 -13.44 13.69 5.45
N GLY A 184 -13.99 13.87 4.24
CA GLY A 184 -13.58 14.92 3.31
C GLY A 184 -12.07 14.91 3.08
N ASP A 185 -11.43 16.07 3.19
CA ASP A 185 -9.98 16.25 2.96
C ASP A 185 -9.12 15.94 4.21
N HIS A 186 -9.72 15.46 5.31
CA HIS A 186 -8.99 15.17 6.56
C HIS A 186 -8.20 13.87 6.53
N GLY A 187 -8.42 13.02 5.53
CA GLY A 187 -7.71 11.77 5.32
C GLY A 187 -7.87 11.25 3.90
N VAL A 188 -7.10 10.22 3.56
CA VAL A 188 -7.17 9.52 2.27
C VAL A 188 -7.77 8.14 2.50
N PRO A 189 -9.03 7.90 2.11
CA PRO A 189 -9.63 6.57 2.20
C PRO A 189 -9.15 5.68 1.04
N SER A 190 -8.86 4.43 1.34
CA SER A 190 -8.53 3.40 0.35
C SER A 190 -8.94 2.02 0.85
N TYR A 191 -8.87 1.02 -0.01
CA TYR A 191 -8.99 -0.40 0.36
C TYR A 191 -8.09 -1.26 -0.52
N SER A 192 -7.70 -2.42 -0.01
CA SER A 192 -6.72 -3.33 -0.60
C SER A 192 -7.26 -4.78 -0.70
N GLY A 193 -8.55 -4.93 -1.05
CA GLY A 193 -9.20 -6.24 -1.20
C GLY A 193 -9.71 -6.88 0.09
N LEU A 194 -9.50 -6.24 1.26
CA LEU A 194 -10.06 -6.66 2.54
C LEU A 194 -11.41 -5.96 2.81
N ARG A 195 -12.17 -6.46 3.79
CA ARG A 195 -13.52 -5.96 4.10
C ARG A 195 -13.53 -4.73 5.01
N PHE A 196 -12.52 -3.87 4.94
CA PHE A 196 -12.46 -2.62 5.69
C PHE A 196 -11.88 -1.50 4.83
N ILE A 197 -12.12 -0.26 5.26
CA ILE A 197 -11.53 0.92 4.65
C ILE A 197 -10.34 1.36 5.49
N GLU A 198 -9.26 1.68 4.81
CA GLU A 198 -8.03 2.24 5.36
C GLU A 198 -8.05 3.75 5.17
N VAL A 199 -7.87 4.52 6.24
CA VAL A 199 -7.78 5.98 6.18
C VAL A 199 -6.38 6.41 6.58
N ALA A 200 -5.59 6.82 5.61
CA ALA A 200 -4.27 7.41 5.81
C ALA A 200 -4.37 8.92 6.12
N ALA A 201 -3.27 9.54 6.54
CA ALA A 201 -3.20 10.99 6.70
C ALA A 201 -3.50 11.71 5.36
N SER A 202 -3.96 12.96 5.45
CA SER A 202 -4.25 13.76 4.26
C SER A 202 -3.05 13.79 3.31
N LEU A 203 -3.32 13.58 2.01
CA LEU A 203 -2.35 13.48 0.90
C LEU A 203 -1.45 12.23 0.91
N VAL A 204 -1.44 11.41 1.96
CA VAL A 204 -0.58 10.22 2.02
C VAL A 204 -1.11 9.13 1.10
N THR A 205 -0.30 8.79 0.11
CA THR A 205 -0.56 7.74 -0.90
C THR A 205 0.74 7.01 -1.22
N LYS A 206 0.66 5.85 -1.87
CA LYS A 206 1.85 5.16 -2.40
C LYS A 206 2.66 6.08 -3.34
N SER A 207 1.97 6.83 -4.20
CA SER A 207 2.63 7.77 -5.12
C SER A 207 3.37 8.89 -4.41
N LEU A 208 2.81 9.50 -3.35
CA LEU A 208 3.50 10.53 -2.58
C LEU A 208 4.82 10.01 -1.99
N ALA A 209 4.80 8.81 -1.40
CA ALA A 209 5.99 8.22 -0.80
C ALA A 209 7.05 7.87 -1.85
N LEU A 210 6.62 7.34 -3.00
CA LEU A 210 7.51 7.00 -4.11
C LEU A 210 8.09 8.25 -4.76
N ASP A 211 7.31 9.31 -4.95
CA ASP A 211 7.77 10.59 -5.49
C ASP A 211 8.84 11.21 -4.59
N ALA A 212 8.61 11.22 -3.28
CA ALA A 212 9.60 11.67 -2.31
C ALA A 212 10.88 10.82 -2.33
N LEU A 213 10.76 9.49 -2.47
CA LEU A 213 11.91 8.58 -2.59
C LEU A 213 12.65 8.81 -3.91
N CYS A 214 11.94 9.01 -5.01
CA CYS A 214 12.52 9.34 -6.32
C CYS A 214 13.34 10.63 -6.27
N ALA A 215 12.83 11.65 -5.59
CA ALA A 215 13.56 12.91 -5.37
C ALA A 215 14.86 12.68 -4.59
N ASP A 216 14.85 11.84 -3.54
CA ASP A 216 16.04 11.51 -2.75
C ASP A 216 17.08 10.69 -3.57
N LEU A 217 16.62 9.87 -4.52
CA LEU A 217 17.47 9.04 -5.40
C LEU A 217 17.87 9.70 -6.72
N GLY A 218 17.32 10.88 -7.03
CA GLY A 218 17.55 11.56 -8.32
C GLY A 218 16.94 10.83 -9.51
N ILE A 219 15.78 10.21 -9.33
CA ILE A 219 15.02 9.47 -10.35
C ILE A 219 13.79 10.29 -10.72
N ASP A 220 13.54 10.50 -12.02
CA ASP A 220 12.29 11.13 -12.47
C ASP A 220 11.14 10.13 -12.49
N ALA A 221 9.91 10.58 -12.24
CA ALA A 221 8.72 9.74 -12.31
C ALA A 221 8.58 9.07 -13.70
N ASP A 222 9.01 9.75 -14.75
CA ASP A 222 9.02 9.23 -16.14
C ASP A 222 9.91 7.98 -16.31
N ASP A 223 10.88 7.75 -15.41
CA ASP A 223 11.76 6.58 -15.39
C ASP A 223 11.26 5.48 -14.46
N VAL A 224 10.03 5.58 -13.94
CA VAL A 224 9.43 4.60 -13.03
C VAL A 224 8.45 3.69 -13.78
N ALA A 225 8.58 2.38 -13.56
CA ALA A 225 7.57 1.38 -13.89
C ALA A 225 6.81 0.99 -12.60
N ALA A 226 5.51 1.26 -12.55
CA ALA A 226 4.67 0.90 -11.40
C ALA A 226 3.73 -0.26 -11.73
N PHE A 227 3.53 -1.17 -10.77
CA PHE A 227 2.68 -2.35 -10.91
C PHE A 227 1.69 -2.42 -9.75
N GLY A 228 0.40 -2.67 -10.06
CA GLY A 228 -0.65 -2.71 -9.05
C GLY A 228 -1.92 -3.37 -9.54
N ASP A 229 -2.86 -3.61 -8.63
CA ASP A 229 -4.12 -4.27 -8.98
C ASP A 229 -5.35 -3.71 -8.24
N ASN A 230 -5.18 -2.84 -7.25
CA ASN A 230 -6.29 -2.42 -6.40
C ASN A 230 -6.44 -0.90 -6.31
N HIS A 231 -7.51 -0.46 -5.61
CA HIS A 231 -7.85 0.96 -5.46
C HIS A 231 -6.70 1.79 -4.86
N ASN A 232 -5.95 1.27 -3.89
CA ASN A 232 -4.80 1.94 -3.29
C ASN A 232 -3.60 2.11 -4.24
N ASP A 233 -3.63 1.47 -5.43
CA ASP A 233 -2.59 1.58 -6.47
C ASP A 233 -2.90 2.64 -7.52
N VAL A 234 -4.15 3.10 -7.61
CA VAL A 234 -4.63 4.03 -8.66
C VAL A 234 -3.71 5.25 -8.79
N THR A 235 -3.34 5.87 -7.67
CA THR A 235 -2.47 7.04 -7.68
C THR A 235 -1.04 6.69 -8.12
N MET A 236 -0.52 5.54 -7.72
CA MET A 236 0.82 5.06 -8.10
C MET A 236 0.88 4.72 -9.59
N LEU A 237 -0.13 4.02 -10.11
CA LEU A 237 -0.22 3.66 -11.52
C LEU A 237 -0.33 4.89 -12.43
N GLY A 238 -1.11 5.90 -12.01
CA GLY A 238 -1.28 7.14 -12.78
C GLY A 238 -0.12 8.14 -12.64
N TRP A 239 0.70 8.02 -11.59
CA TRP A 239 1.84 8.89 -11.33
C TRP A 239 3.10 8.45 -12.09
N ALA A 240 3.35 7.14 -12.16
CA ALA A 240 4.54 6.59 -12.80
C ALA A 240 4.58 6.87 -14.31
N GLY A 241 5.77 7.01 -14.87
CA GLY A 241 5.95 7.13 -16.32
C GLY A 241 5.33 5.97 -17.08
N GLN A 242 5.37 4.76 -16.50
CA GLN A 242 4.64 3.60 -17.02
C GLN A 242 3.93 2.85 -15.89
N GLY A 243 2.61 2.96 -15.82
CA GLY A 243 1.76 2.17 -14.93
C GLY A 243 1.25 0.90 -15.60
N TYR A 244 1.39 -0.22 -14.93
CA TYR A 244 0.96 -1.55 -15.39
C TYR A 244 -0.07 -2.13 -14.42
N ALA A 245 -1.33 -2.19 -14.82
CA ALA A 245 -2.35 -2.90 -14.07
C ALA A 245 -2.30 -4.39 -14.37
N MET A 246 -2.41 -5.21 -13.32
CA MET A 246 -2.57 -6.65 -13.50
C MET A 246 -3.92 -6.98 -14.15
N ALA A 247 -4.03 -8.08 -14.90
CA ALA A 247 -5.31 -8.49 -15.52
C ALA A 247 -6.41 -8.76 -14.47
N ASN A 248 -6.03 -9.15 -13.25
CA ASN A 248 -6.93 -9.31 -12.09
C ASN A 248 -7.28 -7.99 -11.39
N ALA A 249 -6.75 -6.85 -11.84
CA ALA A 249 -6.95 -5.57 -11.20
C ALA A 249 -8.42 -5.11 -11.24
N THR A 250 -8.76 -4.21 -10.31
CA THR A 250 -10.02 -3.47 -10.30
C THR A 250 -10.14 -2.56 -11.54
N ASP A 251 -11.35 -2.16 -11.88
CA ASP A 251 -11.56 -1.34 -13.08
C ASP A 251 -10.90 0.04 -12.95
N ASP A 252 -10.94 0.65 -11.77
CA ASP A 252 -10.29 1.94 -11.50
C ASP A 252 -8.75 1.86 -11.60
N ALA A 253 -8.15 0.77 -11.14
CA ALA A 253 -6.71 0.53 -11.31
C ALA A 253 -6.34 0.32 -12.79
N LYS A 254 -7.17 -0.41 -13.55
CA LYS A 254 -6.98 -0.56 -15.00
C LYS A 254 -7.11 0.75 -15.76
N ASP A 255 -8.08 1.59 -15.37
CA ASP A 255 -8.32 2.89 -15.98
C ASP A 255 -7.19 3.90 -15.71
N ALA A 256 -6.48 3.75 -14.58
CA ALA A 256 -5.35 4.59 -14.22
C ALA A 256 -4.04 4.19 -14.89
N ALA A 257 -3.92 2.92 -15.32
CA ALA A 257 -2.68 2.37 -15.86
C ALA A 257 -2.49 2.70 -17.35
N ASN A 258 -1.22 2.68 -17.80
CA ASN A 258 -0.87 2.78 -19.22
C ASN A 258 -1.14 1.47 -19.97
N GLN A 259 -0.95 0.34 -19.31
CA GLN A 259 -1.12 -0.99 -19.88
C GLN A 259 -1.74 -1.98 -18.88
N ILE A 260 -2.55 -2.90 -19.39
CA ILE A 260 -2.98 -4.09 -18.66
C ILE A 260 -2.06 -5.24 -19.05
N ILE A 261 -1.45 -5.90 -18.06
CA ILE A 261 -0.55 -7.04 -18.26
C ILE A 261 -1.20 -8.32 -17.73
N ASN A 262 -0.52 -9.47 -17.90
CA ASN A 262 -1.01 -10.75 -17.41
C ASN A 262 -1.29 -10.69 -15.88
N ASN A 263 -2.18 -11.57 -15.39
CA ASN A 263 -2.51 -11.61 -13.98
C ASN A 263 -1.36 -12.17 -13.11
N ASN A 264 -1.48 -12.00 -11.79
CA ASN A 264 -0.51 -12.45 -10.79
C ASN A 264 -0.31 -13.98 -10.74
N ASN A 265 -1.35 -14.77 -11.04
CA ASN A 265 -1.27 -16.24 -10.99
C ASN A 265 -0.46 -16.86 -12.14
N VAL A 266 -0.21 -16.10 -13.21
CA VAL A 266 0.61 -16.52 -14.36
C VAL A 266 1.87 -15.68 -14.51
N ASP A 267 2.38 -15.15 -13.39
CA ASP A 267 3.66 -14.43 -13.30
C ASP A 267 3.73 -13.17 -14.19
N GLY A 268 2.60 -12.43 -14.32
CA GLY A 268 2.50 -11.25 -15.20
C GLY A 268 3.56 -10.20 -14.91
N LEU A 269 3.87 -9.93 -13.64
CA LEU A 269 4.94 -9.05 -13.20
C LEU A 269 6.31 -9.51 -13.75
N ALA A 270 6.67 -10.78 -13.56
CA ALA A 270 7.95 -11.30 -14.01
C ALA A 270 8.10 -11.21 -15.55
N ILE A 271 7.05 -11.58 -16.29
CA ILE A 271 7.06 -11.49 -17.76
C ILE A 271 7.37 -10.07 -18.22
N LYS A 272 6.82 -9.06 -17.55
CA LYS A 272 7.06 -7.67 -17.91
C LYS A 272 8.47 -7.21 -17.54
N ILE A 273 8.96 -7.58 -16.36
CA ILE A 273 10.34 -7.28 -15.92
C ILE A 273 11.36 -7.92 -16.87
N GLU A 274 11.19 -9.18 -17.25
CA GLU A 274 12.04 -9.88 -18.21
C GLU A 274 12.11 -9.15 -19.58
N GLN A 275 11.00 -8.50 -20.01
CA GLN A 275 11.01 -7.67 -21.21
C GLN A 275 11.87 -6.41 -21.07
N PHE A 276 11.92 -5.79 -19.87
CA PHE A 276 12.82 -4.68 -19.60
C PHE A 276 14.29 -5.13 -19.64
N LEU A 277 14.60 -6.23 -18.94
CA LEU A 277 15.95 -6.77 -18.87
C LEU A 277 16.49 -7.19 -20.24
N ALA A 278 15.63 -7.71 -21.11
CA ALA A 278 16.01 -8.07 -22.49
C ALA A 278 16.38 -6.85 -23.38
N ARG A 279 16.19 -5.62 -22.89
CA ARG A 279 16.53 -4.37 -23.61
C ARG A 279 17.81 -3.71 -23.10
N LEU A 280 18.38 -4.24 -22.00
CA LEU A 280 19.68 -3.84 -21.47
C LEU A 280 20.82 -4.48 -22.28
#